data_46e48c408862823d771e3b962bcdccc1
#
_entry.id   46e48c408862823d771e3b962bcdccc1
#
_cell.length_a   1.000
_cell.length_b   1.000
_cell.length_c   1.000
_cell.angle_alpha   90.00
_cell.angle_beta   90.00
_cell.angle_gamma   90.00
#
_symmetry.space_group_name_H-M   'P 1'
#
loop_
_entity.id
_entity.type
_entity.pdbx_description
1 polymer ?
#
loop_
_entity_poly.entity_id
_entity_poly.type
_entity_poly.pdbx_seq_one_letter_code
_entity_poly.pdbx_strand_id
1 'polypeptide(L)'
;KMQGLIYAWLLQKNGLPATKCRFIALLKDHSKTEAERDHSYPQSPVYVYEFTVTKDAIEEIERFIRKKIFQYELFSSSEDTMIPECSSEERWQKKDVYAVKKEGRKSAVKLFDTKEEAEERIAELGKGHYLEIRRGESMKCKNYCLCAKFCNFCKENQNQNLASDDDADNAAKAA
;
A
#
# COMPACT_ATOMS: atom_id res chain seq x y z
N LYS A 1 5.84 -14.95 -2.42
CA LYS A 1 7.14 -15.64 -2.63
C LYS A 1 8.00 -15.62 -1.36
N MET A 2 8.23 -14.48 -0.72
CA MET A 2 9.06 -14.33 0.49
C MET A 2 8.67 -15.30 1.61
N GLN A 3 7.39 -15.39 1.97
CA GLN A 3 6.90 -16.30 3.01
C GLN A 3 7.29 -17.77 2.75
N GLY A 4 7.15 -18.24 1.49
CA GLY A 4 7.55 -19.60 1.13
C GLY A 4 9.05 -19.84 1.26
N LEU A 5 9.87 -18.83 0.95
CA LEU A 5 11.33 -18.91 1.15
C LEU A 5 11.71 -18.94 2.62
N ILE A 6 11.01 -18.19 3.48
CA ILE A 6 11.20 -18.26 4.95
C ILE A 6 10.89 -19.66 5.47
N TYR A 7 9.78 -20.27 5.01
CA TYR A 7 9.46 -21.65 5.41
C TYR A 7 10.51 -22.66 4.89
N ALA A 8 10.97 -22.49 3.65
CA ALA A 8 12.04 -23.35 3.11
C ALA A 8 13.34 -23.21 3.91
N TRP A 9 13.72 -21.98 4.28
CA TRP A 9 14.87 -21.73 5.15
C TRP A 9 14.72 -22.40 6.52
N LEU A 10 13.55 -22.27 7.17
CA LEU A 10 13.27 -22.92 8.46
C LEU A 10 13.36 -24.44 8.35
N LEU A 11 12.80 -25.04 7.30
CA LEU A 11 12.88 -26.47 7.06
C LEU A 11 14.32 -26.93 6.91
N GLN A 12 15.12 -26.22 6.08
CA GLN A 12 16.54 -26.55 5.89
C GLN A 12 17.35 -26.43 7.17
N LYS A 13 17.09 -25.42 8.03
CA LYS A 13 17.74 -25.29 9.35
C LYS A 13 17.38 -26.45 10.31
N ASN A 14 16.25 -27.12 10.08
CA ASN A 14 15.84 -28.30 10.82
C ASN A 14 16.19 -29.62 10.12
N GLY A 15 17.10 -29.58 9.12
CA GLY A 15 17.59 -30.79 8.44
C GLY A 15 16.62 -31.37 7.41
N LEU A 16 15.53 -30.67 7.09
CA LEU A 16 14.55 -31.09 6.08
C LEU A 16 14.84 -30.40 4.76
N PRO A 17 15.22 -31.13 3.68
CA PRO A 17 15.51 -30.52 2.39
C PRO A 17 14.23 -29.92 1.79
N ALA A 18 14.26 -28.62 1.48
CA ALA A 18 13.20 -27.94 0.78
C ALA A 18 13.79 -27.31 -0.49
N THR A 19 13.50 -27.92 -1.64
CA THR A 19 14.03 -27.51 -2.96
C THR A 19 13.01 -26.81 -3.84
N LYS A 20 11.72 -26.91 -3.46
CA LYS A 20 10.60 -26.30 -4.18
C LYS A 20 9.55 -25.75 -3.22
N CYS A 21 8.94 -24.66 -3.59
CA CYS A 21 7.74 -24.13 -2.93
C CYS A 21 6.58 -24.14 -3.90
N ARG A 22 5.43 -24.60 -3.44
CA ARG A 22 4.18 -24.58 -4.23
C ARG A 22 3.09 -23.87 -3.43
N PHE A 23 2.48 -22.86 -4.05
CA PHE A 23 1.30 -22.20 -3.55
C PHE A 23 0.08 -22.63 -4.34
N ILE A 24 -0.96 -23.02 -3.65
CA ILE A 24 -2.26 -23.35 -4.25
C ILE A 24 -3.22 -22.24 -3.82
N ALA A 25 -3.67 -21.44 -4.77
CA ALA A 25 -4.64 -20.38 -4.55
C ALA A 25 -6.01 -20.82 -5.06
N LEU A 26 -7.02 -20.63 -4.20
CA LEU A 26 -8.43 -20.81 -4.58
C LEU A 26 -9.00 -19.44 -4.93
N LEU A 27 -9.33 -19.23 -6.19
CA LEU A 27 -9.91 -18.00 -6.72
C LEU A 27 -11.40 -17.98 -6.41
N LYS A 28 -11.78 -17.33 -5.31
CA LYS A 28 -13.19 -17.31 -4.85
C LYS A 28 -14.15 -16.61 -5.81
N ASP A 29 -13.65 -15.60 -6.52
CA ASP A 29 -14.41 -14.79 -7.48
C ASP A 29 -14.25 -15.29 -8.93
N HIS A 30 -13.82 -16.56 -9.11
CA HIS A 30 -13.65 -17.15 -10.43
C HIS A 30 -14.98 -17.25 -11.18
N SER A 31 -15.04 -16.66 -12.37
CA SER A 31 -16.19 -16.68 -13.27
C SER A 31 -15.95 -17.64 -14.46
N LYS A 32 -16.77 -18.68 -14.56
CA LYS A 32 -16.70 -19.59 -15.73
C LYS A 32 -17.00 -18.87 -17.03
N THR A 33 -17.96 -17.95 -17.01
CA THR A 33 -18.35 -17.16 -18.19
C THR A 33 -17.23 -16.25 -18.70
N GLU A 34 -16.44 -15.67 -17.78
CA GLU A 34 -15.27 -14.89 -18.17
C GLU A 34 -14.14 -15.78 -18.72
N ALA A 35 -13.92 -16.95 -18.12
CA ALA A 35 -12.95 -17.91 -18.61
C ALA A 35 -13.27 -18.40 -20.04
N GLU A 36 -14.54 -18.55 -20.39
CA GLU A 36 -14.98 -18.91 -21.73
C GLU A 36 -14.79 -17.77 -22.76
N ARG A 37 -14.86 -16.51 -22.31
CA ARG A 37 -14.76 -15.32 -23.17
C ARG A 37 -13.32 -14.83 -23.35
N ASP A 38 -12.50 -14.97 -22.30
CA ASP A 38 -11.15 -14.44 -22.25
C ASP A 38 -10.15 -15.53 -21.85
N HIS A 39 -9.33 -15.96 -22.80
CA HIS A 39 -8.28 -16.96 -22.56
C HIS A 39 -7.15 -16.46 -21.65
N SER A 40 -7.02 -15.14 -21.43
CA SER A 40 -6.08 -14.57 -20.47
C SER A 40 -6.59 -14.64 -19.03
N TYR A 41 -7.90 -14.81 -18.84
CA TYR A 41 -8.50 -15.05 -17.53
C TYR A 41 -8.20 -16.48 -17.05
N PRO A 42 -7.97 -16.70 -15.73
CA PRO A 42 -7.70 -18.05 -15.21
C PRO A 42 -8.77 -19.06 -15.60
N GLN A 43 -8.38 -20.13 -16.30
CA GLN A 43 -9.30 -21.16 -16.78
C GLN A 43 -9.81 -22.12 -15.70
N SER A 44 -9.18 -22.08 -14.51
CA SER A 44 -9.54 -22.89 -13.34
C SER A 44 -9.66 -22.02 -12.10
N PRO A 45 -10.60 -22.31 -11.18
CA PRO A 45 -10.65 -21.66 -9.87
C PRO A 45 -9.45 -22.03 -8.97
N VAL A 46 -8.65 -23.01 -9.37
CA VAL A 46 -7.43 -23.41 -8.68
C VAL A 46 -6.23 -22.92 -9.47
N TYR A 47 -5.46 -22.02 -8.88
CA TYR A 47 -4.21 -21.54 -9.46
C TYR A 47 -3.03 -22.11 -8.67
N VAL A 48 -2.08 -22.73 -9.36
CA VAL A 48 -0.87 -23.31 -8.77
C VAL A 48 0.33 -22.50 -9.20
N TYR A 49 1.03 -21.90 -8.24
CA TYR A 49 2.30 -21.22 -8.46
C TYR A 49 3.43 -22.00 -7.79
N GLU A 50 4.41 -22.43 -8.58
CA GLU A 50 5.58 -23.18 -8.10
C GLU A 50 6.87 -22.42 -8.45
N PHE A 51 7.83 -22.47 -7.55
CA PHE A 51 9.18 -21.99 -7.83
C PHE A 51 10.24 -22.85 -7.12
N THR A 52 11.43 -22.88 -7.71
CA THR A 52 12.60 -23.55 -7.15
C THR A 52 13.23 -22.70 -6.05
N VAL A 53 13.59 -23.35 -4.97
CA VAL A 53 14.33 -22.72 -3.86
C VAL A 53 15.82 -22.85 -4.16
N THR A 54 16.44 -21.76 -4.57
CA THR A 54 17.88 -21.70 -4.87
C THR A 54 18.68 -21.40 -3.60
N LYS A 55 19.97 -21.73 -3.63
CA LYS A 55 20.89 -21.41 -2.53
C LYS A 55 20.96 -19.89 -2.28
N ASP A 56 21.08 -19.10 -3.33
CA ASP A 56 21.15 -17.63 -3.26
C ASP A 56 19.89 -17.04 -2.62
N ALA A 57 18.70 -17.58 -2.98
CA ALA A 57 17.43 -17.14 -2.38
C ALA A 57 17.37 -17.46 -0.87
N ILE A 58 17.94 -18.57 -0.42
CA ILE A 58 18.03 -18.93 1.00
C ILE A 58 19.00 -18.01 1.73
N GLU A 59 20.15 -17.70 1.14
CA GLU A 59 21.13 -16.77 1.72
C GLU A 59 20.55 -15.35 1.84
N GLU A 60 19.77 -14.91 0.84
CA GLU A 60 19.08 -13.62 0.88
C GLU A 60 18.05 -13.57 2.00
N ILE A 61 17.24 -14.62 2.15
CA ILE A 61 16.25 -14.72 3.24
C ILE A 61 16.94 -14.76 4.61
N GLU A 62 18.04 -15.49 4.75
CA GLU A 62 18.79 -15.51 6.01
C GLU A 62 19.30 -14.11 6.37
N ARG A 63 19.85 -13.36 5.42
CA ARG A 63 20.27 -11.97 5.64
C ARG A 63 19.09 -11.07 6.03
N PHE A 64 17.95 -11.24 5.37
CA PHE A 64 16.72 -10.50 5.70
C PHE A 64 16.26 -10.81 7.14
N ILE A 65 16.19 -12.08 7.53
CA ILE A 65 15.78 -12.50 8.88
C ILE A 65 16.73 -11.93 9.93
N ARG A 66 18.04 -12.08 9.73
CA ARG A 66 19.06 -11.54 10.66
C ARG A 66 18.95 -10.01 10.80
N LYS A 67 18.73 -9.31 9.69
CA LYS A 67 18.50 -7.86 9.72
C LYS A 67 17.27 -7.49 10.54
N LYS A 68 16.16 -8.23 10.39
CA LYS A 68 14.93 -7.96 11.15
C LYS A 68 15.08 -8.26 12.64
N ILE A 69 15.78 -9.33 13.00
CA ILE A 69 16.09 -9.64 14.40
C ILE A 69 16.96 -8.55 15.01
N PHE A 70 18.04 -8.15 14.32
CA PHE A 70 18.90 -7.07 14.78
C PHE A 70 18.14 -5.74 14.96
N GLN A 71 17.28 -5.39 14.02
CA GLN A 71 16.41 -4.21 14.15
C GLN A 71 15.50 -4.29 15.36
N TYR A 72 14.89 -5.47 15.59
CA TYR A 72 14.05 -5.68 16.76
C TYR A 72 14.85 -5.50 18.07
N GLU A 73 16.01 -6.13 18.18
CA GLU A 73 16.88 -6.00 19.36
C GLU A 73 17.32 -4.57 19.61
N LEU A 74 17.70 -3.85 18.52
CA LEU A 74 18.13 -2.45 18.58
C LEU A 74 17.00 -1.53 19.07
N PHE A 75 15.77 -1.70 18.56
CA PHE A 75 14.66 -0.78 18.83
C PHE A 75 13.78 -1.22 19.99
N SER A 76 13.89 -2.46 20.49
CA SER A 76 13.05 -2.97 21.59
C SER A 76 13.21 -2.20 22.92
N SER A 77 14.35 -1.55 23.13
CA SER A 77 14.66 -0.74 24.31
C SER A 77 14.93 0.75 23.97
N SER A 78 14.67 1.14 22.72
CA SER A 78 14.84 2.53 22.27
C SER A 78 13.59 3.36 22.52
N GLU A 79 13.74 4.70 22.55
CA GLU A 79 12.62 5.61 22.56
C GLU A 79 11.82 5.52 21.25
N ASP A 80 10.51 5.75 21.30
CA ASP A 80 9.61 5.68 20.14
C ASP A 80 10.05 6.56 18.96
N THR A 81 10.71 7.68 19.25
CA THR A 81 11.25 8.62 18.25
C THR A 81 12.41 8.04 17.42
N MET A 82 13.08 7.01 17.94
CA MET A 82 14.19 6.33 17.28
C MET A 82 13.72 5.18 16.37
N ILE A 83 12.45 4.76 16.49
CA ILE A 83 11.89 3.69 15.69
C ILE A 83 11.58 4.23 14.29
N PRO A 84 12.17 3.64 13.22
CA PRO A 84 11.92 4.11 11.87
C PRO A 84 10.46 3.90 11.47
N GLU A 85 9.91 4.86 10.76
CA GLU A 85 8.57 4.74 10.20
C GLU A 85 8.48 3.60 9.17
N CYS A 86 7.28 3.02 9.07
CA CYS A 86 6.97 2.11 7.98
C CYS A 86 7.10 2.83 6.62
N SER A 87 7.56 2.13 5.60
CA SER A 87 7.57 2.65 4.23
C SER A 87 6.15 2.86 3.68
N SER A 88 6.01 3.63 2.62
CA SER A 88 4.72 3.83 1.95
C SER A 88 4.09 2.51 1.50
N GLU A 89 4.92 1.57 1.02
CA GLU A 89 4.49 0.23 0.63
C GLU A 89 3.98 -0.58 1.84
N GLU A 90 4.71 -0.55 2.96
CA GLU A 90 4.31 -1.22 4.20
C GLU A 90 3.02 -0.64 4.79
N ARG A 91 2.75 0.65 4.59
CA ARG A 91 1.52 1.33 5.01
C ARG A 91 0.34 1.14 4.05
N TRP A 92 0.55 0.52 2.90
CA TRP A 92 -0.42 0.44 1.79
C TRP A 92 -0.92 1.84 1.40
N GLN A 93 0.06 2.75 1.23
CA GLN A 93 -0.22 4.12 0.88
C GLN A 93 -0.84 4.20 -0.52
N LYS A 94 -2.04 4.73 -0.62
CA LYS A 94 -2.64 5.07 -1.90
C LYS A 94 -1.88 6.23 -2.54
N LYS A 95 -1.90 6.30 -3.85
CA LYS A 95 -1.36 7.45 -4.57
C LYS A 95 -2.20 8.70 -4.30
N ASP A 96 -1.56 9.86 -4.33
CA ASP A 96 -2.26 11.14 -4.36
C ASP A 96 -3.10 11.21 -5.63
N VAL A 97 -4.26 11.88 -5.55
CA VAL A 97 -5.14 12.13 -6.68
C VAL A 97 -5.28 13.63 -6.88
N TYR A 98 -5.11 14.07 -8.10
CA TYR A 98 -5.17 15.47 -8.50
C TYR A 98 -6.54 15.77 -9.11
N ALA A 99 -7.39 16.45 -8.35
CA ALA A 99 -8.75 16.74 -8.75
C ALA A 99 -8.84 18.14 -9.36
N VAL A 100 -9.25 18.23 -10.62
CA VAL A 100 -9.62 19.50 -11.24
C VAL A 100 -11.04 19.84 -10.82
N LYS A 101 -11.21 20.97 -10.13
CA LYS A 101 -12.51 21.46 -9.65
C LYS A 101 -12.86 22.78 -10.33
N LYS A 102 -14.15 23.07 -10.39
CA LYS A 102 -14.69 24.36 -10.84
C LYS A 102 -15.31 25.08 -9.66
N GLU A 103 -15.08 26.38 -9.55
CA GLU A 103 -15.71 27.24 -8.53
C GLU A 103 -17.23 27.03 -8.51
N GLY A 104 -17.82 26.95 -7.31
CA GLY A 104 -19.25 26.70 -7.11
C GLY A 104 -19.71 25.26 -7.32
N ARG A 105 -18.82 24.33 -7.71
CA ARG A 105 -19.17 22.91 -7.91
C ARG A 105 -18.56 22.02 -6.84
N LYS A 106 -19.38 21.21 -6.14
CA LYS A 106 -18.92 20.28 -5.11
C LYS A 106 -18.10 19.11 -5.67
N SER A 107 -18.48 18.57 -6.83
CA SER A 107 -17.79 17.44 -7.45
C SER A 107 -16.63 17.89 -8.35
N ALA A 108 -15.55 17.09 -8.41
CA ALA A 108 -14.47 17.28 -9.35
C ALA A 108 -14.97 17.18 -10.80
N VAL A 109 -14.40 17.97 -11.69
CA VAL A 109 -14.63 17.89 -13.14
C VAL A 109 -13.97 16.64 -13.69
N LYS A 110 -12.72 16.39 -13.28
CA LYS A 110 -11.93 15.20 -13.62
C LYS A 110 -10.87 14.94 -12.57
N LEU A 111 -10.48 13.67 -12.43
CA LEU A 111 -9.39 13.21 -11.57
C LEU A 111 -8.21 12.80 -12.44
N PHE A 112 -7.00 13.06 -11.95
CA PHE A 112 -5.74 12.73 -12.61
C PHE A 112 -4.79 12.07 -11.65
N ASP A 113 -3.90 11.22 -12.16
CA ASP A 113 -2.87 10.51 -11.39
C ASP A 113 -1.59 11.34 -11.23
N THR A 114 -1.41 12.39 -12.06
CA THR A 114 -0.27 13.29 -12.02
C THR A 114 -0.71 14.74 -11.92
N LYS A 115 0.15 15.56 -11.31
CA LYS A 115 -0.10 16.99 -11.15
C LYS A 115 -0.06 17.73 -12.49
N GLU A 116 0.88 17.34 -13.32
CA GLU A 116 1.15 17.92 -14.63
C GLU A 116 -0.08 17.82 -15.54
N GLU A 117 -0.67 16.61 -15.64
CA GLU A 117 -1.90 16.41 -16.44
C GLU A 117 -3.09 17.23 -15.92
N ALA A 118 -3.19 17.38 -14.59
CA ALA A 118 -4.24 18.18 -13.99
C ALA A 118 -4.05 19.68 -14.25
N GLU A 119 -2.81 20.19 -14.20
CA GLU A 119 -2.46 21.58 -14.50
C GLU A 119 -2.67 21.90 -15.98
N GLU A 120 -2.27 21.02 -16.90
CA GLU A 120 -2.57 21.13 -18.33
C GLU A 120 -4.08 21.25 -18.58
N ARG A 121 -4.85 20.39 -17.91
CA ARG A 121 -6.31 20.43 -18.04
C ARG A 121 -6.93 21.72 -17.51
N ILE A 122 -6.40 22.28 -16.43
CA ILE A 122 -6.84 23.59 -15.91
C ILE A 122 -6.54 24.69 -16.92
N ALA A 123 -5.35 24.66 -17.54
CA ALA A 123 -4.97 25.64 -18.57
C ALA A 123 -5.91 25.59 -19.78
N GLU A 124 -6.34 24.41 -20.23
CA GLU A 124 -7.32 24.23 -21.30
C GLU A 124 -8.71 24.74 -20.94
N LEU A 125 -9.17 24.50 -19.71
CA LEU A 125 -10.51 24.87 -19.26
C LEU A 125 -10.66 26.36 -18.92
N GLY A 126 -9.54 27.04 -18.62
CA GLY A 126 -9.49 28.46 -18.34
C GLY A 126 -10.03 28.86 -16.96
N LYS A 127 -10.47 30.11 -16.84
CA LYS A 127 -10.83 30.73 -15.55
C LYS A 127 -11.92 29.97 -14.80
N GLY A 128 -11.82 30.02 -13.46
CA GLY A 128 -12.78 29.37 -12.53
C GLY A 128 -12.50 27.89 -12.29
N HIS A 129 -11.38 27.35 -12.78
CA HIS A 129 -10.93 25.99 -12.46
C HIS A 129 -9.68 26.05 -11.60
N TYR A 130 -9.57 25.12 -10.65
CA TYR A 130 -8.45 25.02 -9.71
C TYR A 130 -8.10 23.56 -9.39
N LEU A 131 -6.88 23.38 -8.91
CA LEU A 131 -6.36 22.07 -8.49
C LEU A 131 -6.64 21.84 -7.01
N GLU A 132 -7.24 20.70 -6.69
CA GLU A 132 -7.36 20.16 -5.34
C GLU A 132 -6.53 18.88 -5.26
N ILE A 133 -5.52 18.87 -4.39
CA ILE A 133 -4.69 17.69 -4.16
C ILE A 133 -5.33 16.85 -3.06
N ARG A 134 -5.74 15.65 -3.41
CA ARG A 134 -6.26 14.66 -2.48
C ARG A 134 -5.16 13.69 -2.10
N ARG A 135 -4.63 13.84 -0.90
CA ARG A 135 -3.60 12.96 -0.38
C ARG A 135 -4.09 11.54 -0.26
N GLY A 136 -3.26 10.60 -0.71
CA GLY A 136 -3.57 9.18 -0.58
C GLY A 136 -3.56 8.73 0.88
N GLU A 137 -4.48 7.88 1.26
CA GLU A 137 -4.59 7.35 2.62
C GLU A 137 -3.65 6.16 2.85
N SER A 138 -3.08 6.08 4.04
CA SER A 138 -2.34 4.91 4.54
C SER A 138 -3.34 3.84 5.01
N MET A 139 -3.84 3.01 4.09
CA MET A 139 -4.95 2.08 4.34
C MET A 139 -4.69 1.08 5.46
N LYS A 140 -3.44 0.58 5.56
CA LYS A 140 -3.06 -0.34 6.64
C LYS A 140 -3.09 0.35 8.00
N CYS A 141 -2.57 1.56 8.09
CA CYS A 141 -2.57 2.33 9.35
C CYS A 141 -3.98 2.62 9.83
N LYS A 142 -4.87 2.99 8.90
CA LYS A 142 -6.26 3.36 9.21
C LYS A 142 -7.11 2.18 9.66
N ASN A 143 -6.94 1.00 9.06
CA ASN A 143 -7.91 -0.09 9.21
C ASN A 143 -7.35 -1.37 9.86
N TYR A 144 -6.04 -1.58 9.86
CA TYR A 144 -5.47 -2.89 10.21
C TYR A 144 -4.30 -2.83 11.19
N CYS A 145 -3.69 -1.66 11.43
CA CYS A 145 -2.51 -1.58 12.27
C CYS A 145 -2.89 -1.50 13.75
N LEU A 146 -2.56 -2.52 14.52
CA LEU A 146 -2.80 -2.58 15.97
C LEU A 146 -1.98 -1.53 16.74
N CYS A 147 -0.85 -1.09 16.17
CA CYS A 147 0.05 -0.12 16.77
C CYS A 147 -0.27 1.33 16.38
N ALA A 148 -1.31 1.58 15.56
CA ALA A 148 -1.62 2.92 15.04
C ALA A 148 -1.73 4.00 16.14
N LYS A 149 -2.38 3.66 17.26
CA LYS A 149 -2.57 4.57 18.40
C LYS A 149 -1.27 5.01 19.12
N PHE A 150 -0.21 4.23 18.95
CA PHE A 150 1.11 4.53 19.55
C PHE A 150 2.09 5.12 18.53
N CYS A 151 1.81 4.98 17.25
CA CYS A 151 2.68 5.35 16.14
C CYS A 151 2.70 6.87 15.94
N ASN A 152 3.89 7.49 15.96
CA ASN A 152 4.06 8.93 15.77
C ASN A 152 3.57 9.36 14.38
N PHE A 153 3.90 8.62 13.32
CA PHE A 153 3.37 8.87 11.98
C PHE A 153 1.83 8.96 11.96
N CYS A 154 1.13 8.04 12.62
CA CYS A 154 -0.33 8.04 12.65
C CYS A 154 -0.89 9.23 13.44
N LYS A 155 -0.27 9.59 14.56
CA LYS A 155 -0.67 10.76 15.38
C LYS A 155 -0.54 12.06 14.59
N GLU A 156 0.58 12.26 13.89
CA GLU A 156 0.84 13.45 13.09
C GLU A 156 -0.11 13.58 11.90
N ASN A 157 -0.36 12.46 11.19
CA ASN A 157 -1.25 12.47 10.02
C ASN A 157 -2.75 12.52 10.39
N GLN A 158 -3.16 12.08 11.57
CA GLN A 158 -4.52 12.31 12.06
C GLN A 158 -4.78 13.79 12.32
N ASN A 159 -3.82 14.51 12.89
CA ASN A 159 -3.92 15.93 13.13
C ASN A 159 -3.98 16.76 11.82
N GLN A 160 -3.30 16.33 10.77
CA GLN A 160 -3.37 16.99 9.45
C GLN A 160 -4.75 16.82 8.77
N ASN A 161 -5.41 15.68 8.95
CA ASN A 161 -6.74 15.44 8.40
C ASN A 161 -7.84 16.24 9.16
N LEU A 162 -7.69 16.46 10.45
CA LEU A 162 -8.61 17.29 11.24
C LEU A 162 -8.48 18.78 10.86
N ALA A 163 -7.27 19.26 10.57
CA ALA A 163 -7.05 20.65 10.15
C ALA A 163 -7.62 20.97 8.76
N SER A 164 -7.71 19.99 7.87
CA SER A 164 -8.27 20.18 6.51
C SER A 164 -9.80 20.19 6.47
N ASP A 165 -10.46 19.59 7.45
CA ASP A 165 -11.93 19.59 7.54
C ASP A 165 -12.45 20.89 8.21
N ASP A 166 -11.70 21.48 9.15
CA ASP A 166 -12.06 22.73 9.81
C ASP A 166 -11.91 23.97 8.90
N ASP A 167 -10.96 23.96 7.97
CA ASP A 167 -10.77 25.04 6.98
C ASP A 167 -11.88 25.07 5.92
N ALA A 168 -12.48 23.93 5.60
CA ALA A 168 -13.59 23.85 4.64
C ALA A 168 -14.91 24.37 5.22
N ASP A 169 -15.16 24.21 6.53
CA ASP A 169 -16.37 24.70 7.21
C ASP A 169 -16.29 26.20 7.55
N ASN A 170 -15.11 26.73 7.78
CA ASN A 170 -14.93 28.18 8.06
C ASN A 170 -15.04 29.04 6.80
N ALA A 171 -14.61 28.56 5.63
CA ALA A 171 -14.78 29.27 4.39
C ALA A 171 -16.26 29.36 3.95
N ALA A 172 -17.09 28.40 4.35
CA ALA A 172 -18.53 28.39 4.04
C ALA A 172 -19.37 29.31 4.95
N LYS A 173 -18.81 29.76 6.10
CA LYS A 173 -19.51 30.68 7.04
C LYS A 173 -19.12 32.14 6.89
N ALA A 174 -18.13 32.45 6.06
CA ALA A 174 -17.63 33.81 5.80
C ALA A 174 -18.08 34.40 4.44
N ALA A 175 -18.95 33.71 3.72
CA ALA A 175 -19.64 34.15 2.49
C ALA A 175 -21.16 34.19 2.73
#